data_0d74bb2d673600485e7b2ecd050f8682
#
_entry.id   0d74bb2d673600485e7b2ecd050f8682
#
_cell.length_a   1.000
_cell.length_b   1.000
_cell.length_c   1.000
_cell.angle_alpha   90.00
_cell.angle_beta   90.00
_cell.angle_gamma   90.00
#
_symmetry.space_group_name_H-M   'P 1'
#
loop_
_entity.id
_entity.type
_entity.pdbx_description
1 polymer ?
#
loop_
_entity_poly.entity_id
_entity_poly.type
_entity_poly.pdbx_seq_one_letter_code
_entity_poly.pdbx_strand_id
1 'polypeptide(L)'
;MSPRHPGWDALAETLARDARVTRMHRLVGGGSADAYDVTLDRAPGRVVVKVFRDGDDTAPLEWTRLKFAQRVTMPVPEPIAADLESTWFGRPAIVMSRLTGRPDVAPKAVDSWIGSLARALTELHETALDGAEGALTRPPLAETWRPPAGQHDSLTSRAVDAVTAHLPSLTSEHVFTHGDFNPSNVLWHRGRISGVVDWSAARLDTRWSELAYCRDAVCFLLGPEIADRLADAYSDIVGYTSDELAVYDLMSVSSRHYAAASFEADRQLGHTPDYEVSLAHLDEQLRRALKRLDW
;
A
#
# COMPACT_ATOMS: atom_id res chain seq x y z
N MET A 1 11.65 13.58 14.71
CA MET A 1 11.63 13.87 16.18
C MET A 1 13.00 13.68 16.77
N SER A 2 13.39 14.44 17.81
CA SER A 2 14.70 14.30 18.44
C SER A 2 14.81 12.99 19.23
N PRO A 3 15.97 12.27 19.19
CA PRO A 3 16.22 11.11 20.05
C PRO A 3 16.13 11.39 21.56
N ARG A 4 16.21 12.67 21.95
CA ARG A 4 16.11 13.11 23.36
C ARG A 4 14.70 13.55 23.75
N HIS A 5 13.67 13.30 22.93
CA HIS A 5 12.30 13.65 23.29
C HIS A 5 11.82 12.76 24.43
N PRO A 6 11.27 13.32 25.54
CA PRO A 6 10.87 12.55 26.73
C PRO A 6 9.79 11.51 26.46
N GLY A 7 9.05 11.65 25.35
CA GLY A 7 8.05 10.68 24.91
C GLY A 7 8.62 9.29 24.63
N TRP A 8 9.91 9.18 24.32
CA TRP A 8 10.54 7.87 24.14
C TRP A 8 10.66 7.08 25.43
N ASP A 9 10.90 7.77 26.55
CA ASP A 9 10.94 7.13 27.87
C ASP A 9 9.53 6.72 28.30
N ALA A 10 8.52 7.59 28.09
CA ALA A 10 7.11 7.29 28.36
C ALA A 10 6.61 6.09 27.54
N LEU A 11 6.94 6.03 26.25
CA LEU A 11 6.61 4.90 25.39
C LEU A 11 7.30 3.62 25.88
N ALA A 12 8.60 3.67 26.18
CA ALA A 12 9.35 2.51 26.64
C ALA A 12 8.78 1.94 27.95
N GLU A 13 8.46 2.80 28.92
CA GLU A 13 7.85 2.40 30.19
C GLU A 13 6.45 1.80 29.99
N THR A 14 5.67 2.31 29.01
CA THR A 14 4.36 1.73 28.67
C THR A 14 4.50 0.32 28.09
N LEU A 15 5.53 0.06 27.30
CA LEU A 15 5.75 -1.25 26.69
C LEU A 15 6.30 -2.29 27.66
N ALA A 16 7.17 -1.86 28.57
CA ALA A 16 7.67 -2.71 29.63
C ALA A 16 8.24 -1.86 30.79
N ARG A 17 7.97 -2.29 32.00
CA ARG A 17 8.47 -1.61 33.19
C ARG A 17 10.00 -1.49 33.19
N ASP A 18 10.50 -0.31 33.48
CA ASP A 18 11.94 0.05 33.47
C ASP A 18 12.64 -0.16 32.10
N ALA A 19 11.87 -0.27 31.00
CA ALA A 19 12.44 -0.38 29.67
C ALA A 19 13.00 0.96 29.17
N ARG A 20 14.02 0.88 28.31
CA ARG A 20 14.66 2.06 27.71
C ARG A 20 14.86 1.85 26.23
N VAL A 21 14.74 2.94 25.46
CA VAL A 21 15.12 2.97 24.06
C VAL A 21 16.66 2.99 23.97
N THR A 22 17.23 1.94 23.39
CA THR A 22 18.69 1.80 23.21
C THR A 22 19.16 2.22 21.83
N ARG A 23 18.30 2.09 20.82
CA ARG A 23 18.58 2.50 19.44
C ARG A 23 17.30 2.97 18.77
N MET A 24 17.43 3.98 17.93
CA MET A 24 16.34 4.49 17.12
C MET A 24 16.88 5.03 15.80
N HIS A 25 16.18 4.78 14.70
CA HIS A 25 16.41 5.47 13.44
C HIS A 25 15.08 5.67 12.71
N ARG A 26 14.97 6.78 12.00
CA ARG A 26 13.81 7.08 11.18
C ARG A 26 13.81 6.17 9.95
N LEU A 27 12.67 5.57 9.67
CA LEU A 27 12.45 4.84 8.43
C LEU A 27 12.15 5.81 7.29
N VAL A 28 12.53 5.41 6.09
CA VAL A 28 12.23 6.13 4.87
C VAL A 28 10.77 5.85 4.49
N GLY A 29 10.08 6.86 3.97
CA GLY A 29 8.66 6.77 3.59
C GLY A 29 7.72 7.33 4.66
N GLY A 30 6.41 7.27 4.38
CA GLY A 30 5.34 7.74 5.26
C GLY A 30 4.88 9.17 4.93
N GLY A 31 3.68 9.26 4.29
CA GLY A 31 3.03 10.54 3.98
C GLY A 31 2.39 11.20 5.19
N SER A 32 1.69 10.43 6.02
CA SER A 32 0.87 10.89 7.16
C SER A 32 1.61 10.87 8.50
N ALA A 33 2.64 10.01 8.68
CA ALA A 33 3.34 9.82 9.93
C ALA A 33 4.85 9.71 9.75
N ASP A 34 5.59 10.03 10.81
CA ASP A 34 7.01 9.71 10.94
C ASP A 34 7.16 8.29 11.51
N ALA A 35 7.72 7.37 10.75
CA ALA A 35 7.98 6.00 11.19
C ALA A 35 9.41 5.84 11.74
N TYR A 36 9.54 5.13 12.86
CA TYR A 36 10.81 4.86 13.51
C TYR A 36 10.98 3.37 13.80
N ASP A 37 12.15 2.84 13.47
CA ASP A 37 12.62 1.53 13.93
C ASP A 37 13.30 1.72 15.29
N VAL A 38 12.72 1.16 16.34
CA VAL A 38 13.10 1.40 17.73
C VAL A 38 13.50 0.08 18.37
N THR A 39 14.65 0.08 19.07
CA THR A 39 15.12 -1.05 19.86
C THR A 39 15.06 -0.72 21.35
N LEU A 40 14.42 -1.60 22.11
CA LEU A 40 14.34 -1.55 23.57
C LEU A 40 15.34 -2.54 24.19
N ASP A 41 15.76 -2.27 25.42
CA ASP A 41 16.61 -3.18 26.22
C ASP A 41 15.81 -4.35 26.84
N ARG A 42 14.49 -4.33 26.73
CA ARG A 42 13.54 -5.36 27.21
C ARG A 42 12.56 -5.77 26.12
N ALA A 43 11.81 -6.84 26.35
CA ALA A 43 10.69 -7.21 25.45
C ALA A 43 9.69 -6.03 25.32
N PRO A 44 9.14 -5.83 24.13
CA PRO A 44 9.18 -6.66 22.92
C PRO A 44 10.47 -6.57 22.11
N GLY A 45 11.47 -5.83 22.54
CA GLY A 45 12.78 -5.71 21.94
C GLY A 45 12.82 -4.73 20.77
N ARG A 46 12.41 -5.11 19.57
CA ARG A 46 12.45 -4.25 18.39
C ARG A 46 11.06 -4.03 17.83
N VAL A 47 10.69 -2.75 17.68
CA VAL A 47 9.35 -2.33 17.25
C VAL A 47 9.43 -1.25 16.18
N VAL A 48 8.33 -1.04 15.46
CA VAL A 48 8.11 0.16 14.65
C VAL A 48 7.14 1.07 15.38
N VAL A 49 7.49 2.34 15.46
CA VAL A 49 6.66 3.40 16.05
C VAL A 49 6.30 4.38 14.95
N LYS A 50 5.02 4.55 14.66
CA LYS A 50 4.50 5.62 13.80
C LYS A 50 3.99 6.75 14.68
N VAL A 51 4.51 7.96 14.48
CA VAL A 51 4.08 9.18 15.17
C VAL A 51 3.42 10.08 14.13
N PHE A 52 2.13 10.30 14.27
CA PHE A 52 1.33 11.04 13.30
C PHE A 52 1.65 12.52 13.33
N ARG A 53 1.35 13.24 12.26
CA ARG A 53 1.60 14.69 12.19
C ARG A 53 0.57 15.46 13.02
N ASP A 54 0.91 16.70 13.36
CA ASP A 54 -0.04 17.57 14.05
C ASP A 54 -1.30 17.76 13.20
N GLY A 55 -2.47 17.57 13.80
CA GLY A 55 -3.76 17.68 13.14
C GLY A 55 -4.15 16.48 12.25
N ASP A 56 -3.34 15.42 12.22
CA ASP A 56 -3.69 14.17 11.53
C ASP A 56 -4.56 13.32 12.46
N ASP A 57 -5.80 13.07 12.07
CA ASP A 57 -6.81 12.30 12.81
C ASP A 57 -6.92 10.83 12.35
N THR A 58 -6.00 10.38 11.49
CA THR A 58 -6.07 9.03 10.88
C THR A 58 -5.54 7.91 11.78
N ALA A 59 -4.84 8.22 12.87
CA ALA A 59 -4.24 7.24 13.78
C ALA A 59 -5.25 6.20 14.34
N PRO A 60 -6.45 6.57 14.82
CA PRO A 60 -7.45 5.61 15.31
C PRO A 60 -7.90 4.65 14.21
N LEU A 61 -8.02 5.16 12.98
CA LEU A 61 -8.45 4.38 11.83
C LEU A 61 -7.36 3.40 11.39
N GLU A 62 -6.10 3.86 11.30
CA GLU A 62 -4.97 2.97 10.98
C GLU A 62 -4.79 1.88 12.05
N TRP A 63 -4.92 2.22 13.33
CA TRP A 63 -4.89 1.26 14.42
C TRP A 63 -5.98 0.18 14.28
N THR A 64 -7.19 0.58 13.93
CA THR A 64 -8.31 -0.35 13.71
C THR A 64 -8.07 -1.25 12.50
N ARG A 65 -7.58 -0.69 11.39
CA ARG A 65 -7.24 -1.42 10.17
C ARG A 65 -6.12 -2.42 10.40
N LEU A 66 -5.07 -2.04 11.12
CA LEU A 66 -3.96 -2.93 11.47
C LEU A 66 -4.44 -4.11 12.32
N LYS A 67 -5.37 -3.88 13.27
CA LYS A 67 -5.99 -4.97 14.05
C LYS A 67 -6.83 -5.89 13.16
N PHE A 68 -7.58 -5.35 12.21
CA PHE A 68 -8.34 -6.18 11.27
C PHE A 68 -7.42 -7.00 10.36
N ALA A 69 -6.33 -6.42 9.90
CA ALA A 69 -5.33 -7.07 9.05
C ALA A 69 -4.67 -8.29 9.70
N GLN A 70 -4.77 -8.49 11.04
CA GLN A 70 -4.30 -9.73 11.69
C GLN A 70 -5.05 -10.99 11.24
N ARG A 71 -6.12 -10.86 10.46
CA ARG A 71 -6.88 -11.98 9.90
C ARG A 71 -6.30 -12.54 8.60
N VAL A 72 -5.43 -11.77 7.93
CA VAL A 72 -4.74 -12.27 6.73
C VAL A 72 -3.75 -13.37 7.10
N THR A 73 -3.58 -14.31 6.20
CA THR A 73 -2.68 -15.46 6.41
C THR A 73 -1.20 -15.10 6.26
N MET A 74 -0.88 -14.05 5.47
CA MET A 74 0.48 -13.56 5.33
C MET A 74 0.95 -12.78 6.57
N PRO A 75 2.26 -12.66 6.83
CA PRO A 75 2.76 -11.89 7.95
C PRO A 75 2.40 -10.40 7.85
N VAL A 76 1.77 -9.88 8.90
CA VAL A 76 1.38 -8.48 9.09
C VAL A 76 2.01 -7.99 10.39
N PRO A 77 2.42 -6.71 10.51
CA PRO A 77 2.90 -6.18 11.78
C PRO A 77 1.86 -6.37 12.89
N GLU A 78 2.26 -6.98 14.00
CA GLU A 78 1.40 -7.15 15.16
C GLU A 78 1.16 -5.80 15.84
N PRO A 79 -0.10 -5.38 16.10
CA PRO A 79 -0.39 -4.17 16.86
C PRO A 79 -0.04 -4.39 18.34
N ILE A 80 0.86 -3.55 18.90
CA ILE A 80 1.39 -3.71 20.27
C ILE A 80 0.76 -2.70 21.22
N ALA A 81 0.78 -1.41 20.87
CA ALA A 81 0.23 -0.34 21.68
C ALA A 81 -0.18 0.85 20.81
N ALA A 82 -1.09 1.67 21.32
CA ALA A 82 -1.47 2.94 20.70
C ALA A 82 -1.65 4.02 21.77
N ASP A 83 -1.09 5.19 21.50
CA ASP A 83 -1.34 6.43 22.24
C ASP A 83 -2.17 7.37 21.34
N LEU A 84 -3.48 7.21 21.40
CA LEU A 84 -4.41 8.01 20.62
C LEU A 84 -4.71 9.35 21.28
N GLU A 85 -4.43 9.47 22.59
CA GLU A 85 -4.60 10.67 23.40
C GLU A 85 -3.36 11.59 23.40
N SER A 86 -2.32 11.23 22.61
CA SER A 86 -1.13 12.06 22.41
C SER A 86 -0.26 12.29 23.66
N THR A 87 -0.28 11.34 24.59
CA THR A 87 0.40 11.47 25.89
C THR A 87 1.91 11.31 25.79
N TRP A 88 2.41 10.51 24.82
CA TRP A 88 3.85 10.28 24.67
C TRP A 88 4.56 11.45 23.98
N PHE A 89 4.04 11.87 22.83
CA PHE A 89 4.73 12.80 21.94
C PHE A 89 4.00 14.13 21.74
N GLY A 90 2.88 14.37 22.43
CA GLY A 90 1.96 15.48 22.12
C GLY A 90 1.22 15.27 20.80
N ARG A 91 1.33 14.09 20.21
CA ARG A 91 0.72 13.67 18.93
C ARG A 91 0.38 12.18 18.99
N PRO A 92 -0.66 11.72 18.28
CA PRO A 92 -1.01 10.30 18.26
C PRO A 92 0.17 9.45 17.79
N ALA A 93 0.28 8.25 18.35
CA ALA A 93 1.29 7.28 17.96
C ALA A 93 0.76 5.86 18.04
N ILE A 94 1.24 4.99 17.15
CA ILE A 94 0.99 3.55 17.19
C ILE A 94 2.30 2.77 17.20
N VAL A 95 2.30 1.65 17.91
CA VAL A 95 3.46 0.75 18.03
C VAL A 95 3.06 -0.61 17.49
N MET A 96 3.91 -1.15 16.65
CA MET A 96 3.72 -2.45 16.02
C MET A 96 5.01 -3.26 15.98
N SER A 97 4.91 -4.57 15.79
CA SER A 97 6.07 -5.43 15.65
C SER A 97 6.89 -5.06 14.41
N ARG A 98 8.21 -5.25 14.50
CA ARG A 98 9.13 -5.03 13.38
C ARG A 98 9.28 -6.30 12.57
N LEU A 99 8.72 -6.34 11.37
CA LEU A 99 8.89 -7.46 10.44
C LEU A 99 10.31 -7.49 9.86
N THR A 100 10.80 -8.70 9.60
CA THR A 100 12.10 -8.91 8.95
C THR A 100 11.96 -8.73 7.45
N GLY A 101 13.01 -8.19 6.81
CA GLY A 101 13.04 -8.03 5.36
C GLY A 101 13.11 -6.57 4.93
N ARG A 102 13.08 -6.40 3.62
CA ARG A 102 13.06 -5.08 2.95
C ARG A 102 12.27 -5.17 1.66
N PRO A 103 11.73 -4.07 1.13
CA PRO A 103 11.14 -4.04 -0.20
C PRO A 103 12.10 -4.55 -1.27
N ASP A 104 11.57 -5.20 -2.30
CA ASP A 104 12.30 -5.58 -3.51
C ASP A 104 11.60 -4.95 -4.73
N VAL A 105 12.03 -3.75 -5.08
CA VAL A 105 11.50 -2.95 -6.19
C VAL A 105 12.30 -3.12 -7.48
N ALA A 106 13.37 -3.93 -7.45
CA ALA A 106 14.21 -4.27 -8.60
C ALA A 106 14.56 -5.77 -8.61
N PRO A 107 13.54 -6.67 -8.72
CA PRO A 107 13.72 -8.10 -8.54
C PRO A 107 14.62 -8.71 -9.62
N LYS A 108 15.54 -9.59 -9.21
CA LYS A 108 16.37 -10.36 -10.15
C LYS A 108 15.63 -11.55 -10.75
N ALA A 109 14.67 -12.11 -10.00
CA ALA A 109 13.88 -13.28 -10.40
C ALA A 109 12.41 -12.85 -10.59
N VAL A 110 12.15 -12.14 -11.69
CA VAL A 110 10.86 -11.48 -11.98
C VAL A 110 9.68 -12.46 -11.94
N ASP A 111 9.82 -13.67 -12.51
CA ASP A 111 8.72 -14.64 -12.57
C ASP A 111 8.27 -15.12 -11.18
N SER A 112 9.21 -15.48 -10.33
CA SER A 112 8.90 -15.90 -8.96
C SER A 112 8.40 -14.75 -8.10
N TRP A 113 8.84 -13.53 -8.37
CA TRP A 113 8.42 -12.32 -7.69
C TRP A 113 6.95 -12.01 -8.04
N ILE A 114 6.58 -11.98 -9.34
CA ILE A 114 5.21 -11.81 -9.81
C ILE A 114 4.29 -12.88 -9.22
N GLY A 115 4.65 -14.16 -9.34
CA GLY A 115 3.84 -15.24 -8.81
C GLY A 115 3.65 -15.18 -7.29
N SER A 116 4.61 -14.58 -6.56
CA SER A 116 4.46 -14.36 -5.12
C SER A 116 3.54 -13.18 -4.81
N LEU A 117 3.61 -12.09 -5.56
CA LEU A 117 2.67 -10.96 -5.43
C LEU A 117 1.24 -11.38 -5.75
N ALA A 118 1.04 -12.13 -6.84
CA ALA A 118 -0.28 -12.63 -7.22
C ALA A 118 -0.90 -13.51 -6.13
N ARG A 119 -0.13 -14.45 -5.55
CA ARG A 119 -0.58 -15.26 -4.42
C ARG A 119 -0.91 -14.42 -3.19
N ALA A 120 -0.05 -13.46 -2.83
CA ALA A 120 -0.29 -12.58 -1.69
C ALA A 120 -1.57 -11.75 -1.86
N LEU A 121 -1.83 -11.21 -3.06
CA LEU A 121 -3.08 -10.52 -3.38
C LEU A 121 -4.29 -11.46 -3.27
N THR A 122 -4.19 -12.69 -3.77
CA THR A 122 -5.28 -13.67 -3.67
C THR A 122 -5.57 -14.01 -2.20
N GLU A 123 -4.55 -14.34 -1.40
CA GLU A 123 -4.68 -14.62 0.03
C GLU A 123 -5.31 -13.45 0.80
N LEU A 124 -4.95 -12.23 0.43
CA LEU A 124 -5.54 -11.01 1.01
C LEU A 124 -7.04 -10.90 0.68
N HIS A 125 -7.40 -11.10 -0.59
CA HIS A 125 -8.78 -10.98 -1.06
C HIS A 125 -9.70 -12.12 -0.60
N GLU A 126 -9.14 -13.23 -0.09
CA GLU A 126 -9.87 -14.33 0.52
C GLU A 126 -10.09 -14.16 2.03
N THR A 127 -9.63 -13.06 2.61
CA THR A 127 -9.80 -12.78 4.03
C THR A 127 -11.28 -12.66 4.40
N ALA A 128 -11.71 -13.39 5.43
CA ALA A 128 -13.08 -13.36 5.92
C ALA A 128 -13.47 -11.96 6.44
N LEU A 129 -14.67 -11.50 6.07
CA LEU A 129 -15.13 -10.13 6.32
C LEU A 129 -15.96 -9.97 7.61
N ASP A 130 -16.14 -11.02 8.40
CA ASP A 130 -16.90 -10.96 9.66
C ASP A 130 -16.38 -9.83 10.56
N GLY A 131 -17.27 -8.90 10.96
CA GLY A 131 -16.88 -7.76 11.81
C GLY A 131 -16.05 -6.69 11.10
N ALA A 132 -16.03 -6.65 9.76
CA ALA A 132 -15.42 -5.58 8.98
C ALA A 132 -16.22 -4.27 9.07
N GLU A 133 -17.50 -4.36 9.44
CA GLU A 133 -18.39 -3.24 9.57
C GLU A 133 -17.87 -2.21 10.60
N GLY A 134 -17.78 -0.95 10.19
CA GLY A 134 -17.24 0.14 11.02
C GLY A 134 -15.71 0.22 11.13
N ALA A 135 -14.97 -0.85 10.84
CA ALA A 135 -13.51 -0.85 10.85
C ALA A 135 -12.90 -0.36 9.53
N LEU A 136 -13.62 -0.56 8.42
CA LEU A 136 -13.14 -0.36 7.04
C LEU A 136 -14.05 0.64 6.30
N THR A 137 -14.28 1.79 6.89
CA THR A 137 -15.29 2.78 6.46
C THR A 137 -14.93 3.61 5.24
N ARG A 138 -13.73 3.44 4.65
CA ARG A 138 -13.39 4.18 3.45
C ARG A 138 -14.23 3.69 2.26
N PRO A 139 -14.91 4.58 1.51
CA PRO A 139 -15.66 4.15 0.35
C PRO A 139 -14.78 3.50 -0.71
N PRO A 140 -15.34 2.59 -1.53
CA PRO A 140 -14.65 1.98 -2.66
C PRO A 140 -14.10 3.02 -3.65
N LEU A 141 -13.06 2.65 -4.39
CA LEU A 141 -12.43 3.55 -5.36
C LEU A 141 -13.45 4.05 -6.40
N ALA A 142 -14.30 3.18 -6.91
CA ALA A 142 -15.30 3.55 -7.91
C ALA A 142 -16.24 4.67 -7.47
N GLU A 143 -16.57 4.72 -6.17
CA GLU A 143 -17.44 5.77 -5.61
C GLU A 143 -16.70 7.10 -5.38
N THR A 144 -15.42 7.02 -5.11
CA THR A 144 -14.57 8.18 -4.75
C THR A 144 -13.72 8.71 -5.89
N TRP A 145 -13.59 7.94 -6.98
CA TRP A 145 -12.80 8.35 -8.12
C TRP A 145 -13.32 9.67 -8.71
N ARG A 146 -12.38 10.52 -9.08
CA ARG A 146 -12.65 11.78 -9.76
C ARG A 146 -11.60 11.96 -10.85
N PRO A 147 -11.99 12.51 -12.02
CA PRO A 147 -11.00 12.83 -13.05
C PRO A 147 -9.93 13.78 -12.49
N PRO A 148 -8.70 13.70 -12.99
CA PRO A 148 -7.65 14.65 -12.65
C PRO A 148 -8.12 16.08 -12.91
N ALA A 149 -7.65 17.03 -12.10
CA ALA A 149 -8.00 18.44 -12.29
C ALA A 149 -7.18 19.07 -13.43
N GLY A 150 -7.75 20.04 -14.13
CA GLY A 150 -7.06 20.86 -15.14
C GLY A 150 -7.32 20.41 -16.59
N GLN A 151 -6.47 20.90 -17.50
CA GLN A 151 -6.51 20.49 -18.92
C GLN A 151 -5.84 19.13 -19.10
N HIS A 152 -6.43 18.29 -19.94
CA HIS A 152 -5.97 16.94 -20.20
C HIS A 152 -5.41 16.83 -21.62
N ASP A 153 -4.36 16.03 -21.80
CA ASP A 153 -3.96 15.54 -23.11
C ASP A 153 -5.04 14.57 -23.67
N SER A 154 -4.90 14.20 -24.92
CA SER A 154 -5.88 13.34 -25.60
C SER A 154 -5.97 11.93 -24.97
N LEU A 155 -4.87 11.40 -24.41
CA LEU A 155 -4.85 10.09 -23.77
C LEU A 155 -5.62 10.15 -22.43
N THR A 156 -5.35 11.16 -21.61
CA THR A 156 -6.05 11.40 -20.36
C THR A 156 -7.54 11.62 -20.59
N SER A 157 -7.92 12.44 -21.59
CA SER A 157 -9.34 12.67 -21.91
C SER A 157 -10.07 11.38 -22.29
N ARG A 158 -9.49 10.56 -23.16
CA ARG A 158 -10.07 9.27 -23.53
C ARG A 158 -10.19 8.32 -22.34
N ALA A 159 -9.19 8.28 -21.44
CA ALA A 159 -9.25 7.46 -20.24
C ALA A 159 -10.40 7.91 -19.32
N VAL A 160 -10.55 9.22 -19.12
CA VAL A 160 -11.64 9.79 -18.30
C VAL A 160 -13.02 9.48 -18.89
N ASP A 161 -13.17 9.61 -20.22
CA ASP A 161 -14.44 9.33 -20.92
C ASP A 161 -14.79 7.83 -20.78
N ALA A 162 -13.81 6.94 -21.01
CA ALA A 162 -14.00 5.51 -20.86
C ALA A 162 -14.36 5.10 -19.43
N VAL A 163 -13.66 5.61 -18.42
CA VAL A 163 -14.03 5.36 -17.01
C VAL A 163 -15.43 5.84 -16.73
N THR A 164 -15.79 7.06 -17.14
CA THR A 164 -17.10 7.64 -16.88
C THR A 164 -18.23 6.79 -17.49
N ALA A 165 -18.00 6.25 -18.68
CA ALA A 165 -18.97 5.38 -19.36
C ALA A 165 -19.15 4.03 -18.65
N HIS A 166 -18.10 3.48 -18.04
CA HIS A 166 -18.11 2.14 -17.43
C HIS A 166 -18.41 2.13 -15.93
N LEU A 167 -18.28 3.27 -15.22
CA LEU A 167 -18.53 3.35 -13.78
C LEU A 167 -19.84 2.70 -13.32
N PRO A 168 -21.00 2.90 -14.04
CA PRO A 168 -22.27 2.33 -13.61
C PRO A 168 -22.36 0.80 -13.72
N SER A 169 -21.46 0.17 -14.47
CA SER A 169 -21.45 -1.28 -14.71
C SER A 169 -20.45 -2.04 -13.82
N LEU A 170 -19.67 -1.36 -12.99
CA LEU A 170 -18.70 -2.01 -12.11
C LEU A 170 -19.43 -2.82 -11.03
N THR A 171 -18.84 -3.96 -10.68
CA THR A 171 -19.37 -4.83 -9.63
C THR A 171 -19.32 -4.16 -8.25
N SER A 172 -20.29 -4.50 -7.41
CA SER A 172 -20.31 -4.14 -5.99
C SER A 172 -19.78 -5.26 -5.08
N GLU A 173 -19.22 -6.34 -5.64
CA GLU A 173 -18.61 -7.38 -4.84
C GLU A 173 -17.31 -6.84 -4.22
N HIS A 174 -17.27 -6.78 -2.89
CA HIS A 174 -16.14 -6.25 -2.15
C HIS A 174 -15.39 -7.37 -1.44
N VAL A 175 -14.06 -7.22 -1.39
CA VAL A 175 -13.13 -8.03 -0.62
C VAL A 175 -12.37 -7.13 0.34
N PHE A 176 -11.66 -7.71 1.30
CA PHE A 176 -10.70 -6.95 2.08
C PHE A 176 -9.49 -6.60 1.20
N THR A 177 -9.16 -5.31 1.12
CA THR A 177 -8.02 -4.79 0.39
C THR A 177 -7.06 -4.07 1.32
N HIS A 178 -5.79 -4.08 0.99
CA HIS A 178 -4.77 -3.26 1.64
C HIS A 178 -4.94 -1.78 1.29
N GLY A 179 -5.41 -1.51 0.07
CA GLY A 179 -5.67 -0.16 -0.45
C GLY A 179 -4.41 0.62 -0.86
N ASP A 180 -3.22 0.08 -0.58
CA ASP A 180 -1.90 0.58 -0.99
C ASP A 180 -0.94 -0.60 -1.24
N PHE A 181 -1.44 -1.71 -1.81
CA PHE A 181 -0.63 -2.90 -2.07
C PHE A 181 0.27 -2.65 -3.28
N ASN A 182 1.51 -2.34 -3.01
CA ASN A 182 2.53 -2.08 -4.02
C ASN A 182 3.88 -2.68 -3.58
N PRO A 183 4.85 -2.84 -4.49
CA PRO A 183 6.14 -3.47 -4.18
C PRO A 183 6.93 -2.86 -3.03
N SER A 184 6.75 -1.55 -2.75
CA SER A 184 7.45 -0.87 -1.65
C SER A 184 6.88 -1.22 -0.27
N ASN A 185 5.63 -1.70 -0.20
CA ASN A 185 4.96 -2.15 1.03
C ASN A 185 5.07 -3.66 1.26
N VAL A 186 5.64 -4.41 0.30
CA VAL A 186 5.88 -5.86 0.42
C VAL A 186 7.32 -6.13 0.80
N LEU A 187 7.53 -6.71 1.99
CA LEU A 187 8.86 -7.05 2.49
C LEU A 187 9.29 -8.43 2.03
N TRP A 188 10.57 -8.53 1.65
CA TRP A 188 11.19 -9.75 1.18
C TRP A 188 12.37 -10.15 2.05
N HIS A 189 12.44 -11.44 2.38
CA HIS A 189 13.58 -12.04 3.06
C HIS A 189 13.94 -13.38 2.40
N ARG A 190 15.20 -13.53 1.96
CA ARG A 190 15.70 -14.75 1.30
C ARG A 190 14.83 -15.19 0.11
N GLY A 191 14.37 -14.25 -0.72
CA GLY A 191 13.57 -14.52 -1.92
C GLY A 191 12.10 -14.91 -1.67
N ARG A 192 11.58 -14.69 -0.46
CA ARG A 192 10.16 -14.92 -0.11
C ARG A 192 9.57 -13.68 0.51
N ILE A 193 8.27 -13.48 0.33
CA ILE A 193 7.52 -12.44 1.06
C ILE A 193 7.63 -12.76 2.55
N SER A 194 8.08 -11.80 3.32
CA SER A 194 8.23 -11.87 4.78
C SER A 194 7.25 -10.98 5.53
N GLY A 195 6.43 -10.23 4.81
CA GLY A 195 5.30 -9.49 5.34
C GLY A 195 4.86 -8.33 4.46
N VAL A 196 3.68 -7.81 4.77
CA VAL A 196 3.10 -6.62 4.16
C VAL A 196 2.89 -5.56 5.22
N VAL A 197 3.31 -4.32 4.94
CA VAL A 197 3.32 -3.19 5.88
C VAL A 197 2.49 -2.02 5.34
N ASP A 198 2.19 -1.06 6.22
CA ASP A 198 1.45 0.17 5.93
C ASP A 198 -0.03 -0.05 5.57
N TRP A 199 -0.79 -0.52 6.55
CA TRP A 199 -2.22 -0.81 6.45
C TRP A 199 -3.13 0.43 6.59
N SER A 200 -2.58 1.63 6.46
CA SER A 200 -3.28 2.91 6.63
C SER A 200 -4.43 3.12 5.64
N ALA A 201 -4.35 2.52 4.46
CA ALA A 201 -5.34 2.64 3.39
C ALA A 201 -6.33 1.46 3.30
N ALA A 202 -6.20 0.45 4.19
CA ALA A 202 -7.02 -0.75 4.12
C ALA A 202 -8.52 -0.45 4.17
N ARG A 203 -9.30 -1.16 3.33
CA ARG A 203 -10.74 -0.93 3.16
C ARG A 203 -11.43 -2.14 2.53
N LEU A 204 -12.73 -2.06 2.41
CA LEU A 204 -13.49 -2.93 1.50
C LEU A 204 -13.50 -2.28 0.11
N ASP A 205 -13.07 -3.03 -0.89
CA ASP A 205 -13.06 -2.59 -2.29
C ASP A 205 -13.12 -3.82 -3.22
N THR A 206 -13.18 -3.62 -4.53
CA THR A 206 -13.11 -4.76 -5.45
C THR A 206 -11.68 -5.27 -5.57
N ARG A 207 -11.52 -6.57 -5.80
CA ARG A 207 -10.20 -7.18 -6.07
C ARG A 207 -9.49 -6.56 -7.27
N TRP A 208 -10.28 -6.10 -8.26
CA TRP A 208 -9.75 -5.47 -9.47
C TRP A 208 -9.18 -4.09 -9.23
N SER A 209 -9.73 -3.33 -8.28
CA SER A 209 -9.18 -2.01 -7.91
C SER A 209 -7.79 -2.16 -7.28
N GLU A 210 -7.59 -3.15 -6.41
CA GLU A 210 -6.29 -3.37 -5.79
C GLU A 210 -5.27 -4.01 -6.73
N LEU A 211 -5.72 -4.96 -7.56
CA LEU A 211 -4.86 -5.53 -8.59
C LEU A 211 -4.37 -4.44 -9.56
N ALA A 212 -5.27 -3.55 -10.03
CA ALA A 212 -4.91 -2.42 -10.89
C ALA A 212 -3.90 -1.49 -10.22
N TYR A 213 -4.09 -1.18 -8.94
CA TYR A 213 -3.16 -0.35 -8.18
C TYR A 213 -1.76 -0.99 -8.09
N CYS A 214 -1.69 -2.28 -7.77
CA CYS A 214 -0.42 -3.02 -7.76
C CYS A 214 0.22 -3.07 -9.15
N ARG A 215 -0.58 -3.28 -10.19
CA ARG A 215 -0.14 -3.28 -11.61
C ARG A 215 0.44 -1.93 -12.01
N ASP A 216 -0.18 -0.83 -11.60
CA ASP A 216 0.30 0.52 -11.88
C ASP A 216 1.71 0.74 -11.31
N ALA A 217 1.94 0.34 -10.06
CA ALA A 217 3.26 0.40 -9.44
C ALA A 217 4.28 -0.53 -10.13
N VAL A 218 3.89 -1.76 -10.50
CA VAL A 218 4.75 -2.69 -11.23
C VAL A 218 5.06 -2.17 -12.64
N CYS A 219 4.08 -1.58 -13.32
CA CYS A 219 4.24 -0.95 -14.63
C CYS A 219 5.23 0.22 -14.57
N PHE A 220 5.09 1.09 -13.60
CA PHE A 220 6.01 2.20 -13.37
C PHE A 220 7.45 1.71 -13.20
N LEU A 221 7.66 0.66 -12.41
CA LEU A 221 8.99 0.11 -12.10
C LEU A 221 9.60 -0.69 -13.25
N LEU A 222 8.82 -1.56 -13.90
CA LEU A 222 9.32 -2.66 -14.75
C LEU A 222 8.67 -2.73 -16.13
N GLY A 223 7.69 -1.88 -16.41
CA GLY A 223 6.99 -1.81 -17.69
C GLY A 223 5.68 -2.59 -17.76
N PRO A 224 4.87 -2.28 -18.79
CA PRO A 224 3.51 -2.80 -18.93
C PRO A 224 3.46 -4.31 -19.18
N GLU A 225 4.48 -4.91 -19.83
CA GLU A 225 4.55 -6.36 -20.04
C GLU A 225 4.63 -7.13 -18.72
N ILE A 226 5.37 -6.59 -17.74
CA ILE A 226 5.50 -7.21 -16.42
C ILE A 226 4.21 -7.02 -15.61
N ALA A 227 3.57 -5.87 -15.74
CA ALA A 227 2.26 -5.62 -15.16
C ALA A 227 1.17 -6.54 -15.75
N ASP A 228 1.18 -6.81 -17.06
CA ASP A 228 0.26 -7.77 -17.70
C ASP A 228 0.48 -9.19 -17.15
N ARG A 229 1.74 -9.62 -17.00
CA ARG A 229 2.06 -10.94 -16.41
C ARG A 229 1.61 -11.08 -14.94
N LEU A 230 1.59 -9.99 -14.19
CA LEU A 230 1.01 -10.00 -12.84
C LEU A 230 -0.50 -10.24 -12.89
N ALA A 231 -1.22 -9.61 -13.81
CA ALA A 231 -2.65 -9.84 -13.98
C ALA A 231 -2.95 -11.27 -14.42
N ASP A 232 -2.18 -11.80 -15.37
CA ASP A 232 -2.30 -13.18 -15.83
C ASP A 232 -2.08 -14.17 -14.66
N ALA A 233 -1.00 -13.99 -13.90
CA ALA A 233 -0.70 -14.85 -12.76
C ALA A 233 -1.78 -14.78 -11.65
N TYR A 234 -2.38 -13.61 -11.42
CA TYR A 234 -3.50 -13.45 -10.50
C TYR A 234 -4.76 -14.15 -11.04
N SER A 235 -5.08 -13.92 -12.31
CA SER A 235 -6.24 -14.53 -12.97
C SER A 235 -6.16 -16.06 -13.04
N ASP A 236 -4.97 -16.61 -13.24
CA ASP A 236 -4.73 -18.07 -13.20
C ASP A 236 -5.05 -18.66 -11.82
N ILE A 237 -4.78 -17.94 -10.73
CA ILE A 237 -5.07 -18.40 -9.37
C ILE A 237 -6.56 -18.32 -9.07
N VAL A 238 -7.22 -17.20 -9.39
CA VAL A 238 -8.65 -17.00 -9.10
C VAL A 238 -9.56 -17.73 -10.09
N GLY A 239 -9.05 -18.14 -11.25
CA GLY A 239 -9.76 -18.92 -12.25
C GLY A 239 -10.62 -18.12 -13.22
N TYR A 240 -10.55 -16.76 -13.20
CA TYR A 240 -11.28 -15.90 -14.12
C TYR A 240 -10.60 -14.55 -14.31
N THR A 241 -10.99 -13.85 -15.37
CA THR A 241 -10.58 -12.46 -15.67
C THR A 241 -11.82 -11.56 -15.68
N SER A 242 -11.63 -10.24 -15.63
CA SER A 242 -12.71 -9.27 -15.76
C SER A 242 -12.24 -8.04 -16.56
N ASP A 243 -13.11 -7.54 -17.43
CA ASP A 243 -12.89 -6.27 -18.14
C ASP A 243 -12.87 -5.07 -17.18
N GLU A 244 -13.43 -5.24 -15.96
CA GLU A 244 -13.34 -4.23 -14.92
C GLU A 244 -11.90 -3.85 -14.58
N LEU A 245 -10.94 -4.80 -14.68
CA LEU A 245 -9.54 -4.51 -14.49
C LEU A 245 -9.06 -3.38 -15.40
N ALA A 246 -9.51 -3.37 -16.68
CA ALA A 246 -9.14 -2.30 -17.60
C ALA A 246 -9.73 -0.94 -17.18
N VAL A 247 -10.94 -0.93 -16.62
CA VAL A 247 -11.54 0.31 -16.09
C VAL A 247 -10.75 0.83 -14.89
N TYR A 248 -10.35 -0.06 -13.97
CA TYR A 248 -9.51 0.32 -12.82
C TYR A 248 -8.09 0.73 -13.23
N ASP A 249 -7.50 0.08 -14.26
CA ASP A 249 -6.24 0.54 -14.87
C ASP A 249 -6.37 1.98 -15.40
N LEU A 250 -7.51 2.35 -16.03
CA LEU A 250 -7.75 3.71 -16.50
C LEU A 250 -7.99 4.71 -15.36
N MET A 251 -8.54 4.27 -14.21
CA MET A 251 -8.69 5.14 -13.03
C MET A 251 -7.33 5.58 -12.48
N SER A 252 -6.26 4.82 -12.76
CA SER A 252 -4.90 5.17 -12.37
C SER A 252 -4.30 6.35 -13.16
N VAL A 253 -5.04 6.91 -14.14
CA VAL A 253 -4.61 8.08 -14.92
C VAL A 253 -4.11 9.23 -14.03
N SER A 254 -4.63 9.37 -12.82
CA SER A 254 -4.15 10.33 -11.83
C SER A 254 -2.78 9.97 -11.26
N SER A 255 -2.31 8.72 -11.33
CA SER A 255 -0.99 8.28 -10.87
C SER A 255 0.14 8.98 -11.63
N ARG A 256 -0.09 9.37 -12.87
CA ARG A 256 0.86 10.19 -13.64
C ARG A 256 1.20 11.50 -12.93
N HIS A 257 0.26 12.09 -12.18
CA HIS A 257 0.48 13.29 -11.40
C HIS A 257 1.31 13.06 -10.13
N TYR A 258 1.28 11.83 -9.61
CA TYR A 258 2.03 11.42 -8.42
C TYR A 258 3.33 10.69 -8.74
N ALA A 259 3.63 10.45 -10.02
CA ALA A 259 4.80 9.70 -10.47
C ALA A 259 6.12 10.26 -9.92
N ALA A 260 6.25 11.58 -9.79
CA ALA A 260 7.45 12.19 -9.21
C ALA A 260 7.67 11.82 -7.73
N ALA A 261 6.61 11.68 -6.95
CA ALA A 261 6.69 11.27 -5.54
C ALA A 261 7.03 9.77 -5.44
N SER A 262 6.44 8.94 -6.29
CA SER A 262 6.75 7.50 -6.38
C SER A 262 8.21 7.28 -6.79
N PHE A 263 8.68 7.99 -7.80
CA PHE A 263 10.07 7.96 -8.25
C PHE A 263 11.07 8.28 -7.12
N GLU A 264 10.81 9.31 -6.32
CA GLU A 264 11.69 9.66 -5.20
C GLU A 264 11.65 8.58 -4.10
N ALA A 265 10.51 7.98 -3.83
CA ALA A 265 10.39 6.88 -2.88
C ALA A 265 11.19 5.65 -3.33
N ASP A 266 11.09 5.25 -4.60
CA ASP A 266 11.82 4.12 -5.18
C ASP A 266 13.34 4.37 -5.17
N ARG A 267 13.76 5.61 -5.47
CA ARG A 267 15.15 6.03 -5.40
C ARG A 267 15.73 5.87 -3.98
N GLN A 268 14.94 6.19 -2.96
CA GLN A 268 15.34 6.00 -1.56
C GLN A 268 15.41 4.50 -1.17
N LEU A 269 14.72 3.63 -1.88
CA LEU A 269 14.83 2.16 -1.75
C LEU A 269 15.99 1.56 -2.55
N GLY A 270 16.78 2.41 -3.23
CA GLY A 270 17.95 2.00 -4.00
C GLY A 270 17.64 1.59 -5.45
N HIS A 271 16.45 1.90 -5.94
CA HIS A 271 16.08 1.77 -7.34
C HIS A 271 16.06 3.14 -8.00
N THR A 272 16.75 3.27 -9.14
CA THR A 272 16.81 4.52 -9.92
C THR A 272 16.31 4.26 -11.34
N PRO A 273 14.98 4.13 -11.54
CA PRO A 273 14.44 4.02 -12.89
C PRO A 273 14.69 5.31 -13.67
N ASP A 274 14.64 5.23 -14.98
CA ASP A 274 14.56 6.42 -15.83
C ASP A 274 13.12 6.96 -15.73
N TYR A 275 12.97 8.18 -15.22
CA TYR A 275 11.66 8.78 -14.97
C TYR A 275 10.80 8.91 -16.22
N GLU A 276 11.40 9.34 -17.33
CA GLU A 276 10.68 9.48 -18.61
C GLU A 276 10.24 8.12 -19.15
N VAL A 277 11.08 7.09 -19.00
CA VAL A 277 10.72 5.71 -19.35
C VAL A 277 9.57 5.21 -18.47
N SER A 278 9.60 5.47 -17.18
CA SER A 278 8.52 5.07 -16.27
C SER A 278 7.20 5.76 -16.60
N LEU A 279 7.23 7.05 -16.97
CA LEU A 279 6.03 7.75 -17.47
C LEU A 279 5.51 7.15 -18.77
N ALA A 280 6.40 6.83 -19.72
CA ALA A 280 6.01 6.19 -20.97
C ALA A 280 5.38 4.80 -20.75
N HIS A 281 5.83 4.06 -19.74
CA HIS A 281 5.23 2.80 -19.32
C HIS A 281 3.78 2.99 -18.87
N LEU A 282 3.50 3.99 -18.02
CA LEU A 282 2.13 4.30 -17.56
C LEU A 282 1.24 4.71 -18.74
N ASP A 283 1.74 5.52 -19.65
CA ASP A 283 1.01 5.88 -20.87
C ASP A 283 0.65 4.67 -21.73
N GLU A 284 1.58 3.72 -21.87
CA GLU A 284 1.33 2.50 -22.61
C GLU A 284 0.32 1.60 -21.89
N GLN A 285 0.35 1.51 -20.56
CA GLN A 285 -0.66 0.79 -19.78
C GLN A 285 -2.07 1.36 -20.04
N LEU A 286 -2.22 2.70 -20.03
CA LEU A 286 -3.50 3.33 -20.35
C LEU A 286 -3.98 3.02 -21.77
N ARG A 287 -3.09 3.04 -22.78
CA ARG A 287 -3.44 2.67 -24.16
C ARG A 287 -3.90 1.22 -24.27
N ARG A 288 -3.23 0.29 -23.55
CA ARG A 288 -3.62 -1.13 -23.50
C ARG A 288 -4.98 -1.31 -22.84
N ALA A 289 -5.26 -0.59 -21.76
CA ALA A 289 -6.55 -0.64 -21.09
C ALA A 289 -7.68 -0.08 -21.97
N LEU A 290 -7.48 1.05 -22.65
CA LEU A 290 -8.42 1.59 -23.64
C LEU A 290 -8.70 0.57 -24.74
N LYS A 291 -7.67 -0.07 -25.29
CA LYS A 291 -7.83 -1.08 -26.35
C LYS A 291 -8.65 -2.29 -25.89
N ARG A 292 -8.53 -2.71 -24.62
CA ARG A 292 -9.34 -3.82 -24.06
C ARG A 292 -10.82 -3.47 -23.97
N LEU A 293 -11.16 -2.19 -23.84
CA LEU A 293 -12.52 -1.68 -23.76
C LEU A 293 -13.07 -1.19 -25.12
N ASP A 294 -12.36 -1.41 -26.22
CA ASP A 294 -12.69 -0.94 -27.58
C ASP A 294 -12.86 0.60 -27.68
N TRP A 295 -12.05 1.35 -26.94
CA TRP A 295 -12.02 2.83 -26.87
C TRP A 295 -10.86 3.45 -27.65
#